data_5d7c9a6edfc962467d92007ab43d9a3b
#
_entry.id   5d7c9a6edfc962467d92007ab43d9a3b
#
_cell.length_a   1.000
_cell.length_b   1.000
_cell.length_c   1.000
_cell.angle_alpha   90.00
_cell.angle_beta   90.00
_cell.angle_gamma   90.00
#
_symmetry.space_group_name_H-M   'P 1'
#
loop_
_entity.id
_entity.type
_entity.pdbx_description
1 polymer ?
#
loop_
_entity_poly.entity_id
_entity_poly.type
_entity_poly.pdbx_seq_one_letter_code
_entity_poly.pdbx_strand_id
1 'polypeptide(L)'
;MSYTKHKTRNISKAANSLQEECIRVPKVYDWVTDQLSVKKKIEFTHEQKKKIEEAMDDPSRRPLRIVCETPYVPPLFSLNKPDHDQCEDFYCEQVGEKRDVTVPVNGEFVDAQLVDLLFTTEIKVKVVDRHGCEVVDVNCNASVMESFVLCYPHGTELMCEISKIVCRIPSGTVLLNCPAPSCFTLEITFCV
;
A
#
# COMPACT_ATOMS: atom_id res chain seq x y z
N MET A 1 -42.20 56.35 6.32
CA MET A 1 -41.96 55.16 5.47
C MET A 1 -40.56 55.21 4.92
N SER A 2 -39.60 54.66 5.66
CA SER A 2 -38.18 54.64 5.26
C SER A 2 -37.56 53.35 5.69
N TYR A 3 -37.92 52.26 4.97
CA TYR A 3 -37.38 50.92 5.32
C TYR A 3 -36.71 50.21 4.15
N THR A 4 -36.67 50.77 2.98
CA THR A 4 -36.21 50.08 1.76
C THR A 4 -34.81 50.50 1.30
N LYS A 5 -34.22 51.57 1.80
CA LYS A 5 -32.90 52.02 1.36
C LYS A 5 -31.69 51.40 2.09
N HIS A 6 -31.89 50.83 3.27
CA HIS A 6 -30.76 50.24 4.01
C HIS A 6 -30.43 48.79 3.65
N LYS A 7 -31.40 48.06 3.10
CA LYS A 7 -31.20 46.65 2.75
C LYS A 7 -30.41 46.43 1.46
N THR A 8 -30.57 47.35 0.51
CA THR A 8 -29.85 47.26 -0.79
C THR A 8 -28.37 47.65 -0.70
N ARG A 9 -28.01 48.53 0.26
CA ARG A 9 -26.60 48.93 0.45
C ARG A 9 -25.75 47.86 1.08
N ASN A 10 -26.32 46.98 1.92
CA ASN A 10 -25.59 45.90 2.56
C ASN A 10 -25.39 44.70 1.62
N ILE A 11 -26.33 44.45 0.71
CA ILE A 11 -26.21 43.38 -0.28
C ILE A 11 -25.14 43.70 -1.34
N SER A 12 -25.04 44.96 -1.77
CA SER A 12 -24.02 45.36 -2.74
C SER A 12 -22.59 45.37 -2.13
N LYS A 13 -22.45 45.66 -0.82
CA LYS A 13 -21.17 45.60 -0.15
C LYS A 13 -20.75 44.14 0.13
N ALA A 14 -21.68 43.24 0.42
CA ALA A 14 -21.40 41.82 0.60
C ALA A 14 -21.02 41.16 -0.73
N ALA A 15 -21.68 41.54 -1.85
CA ALA A 15 -21.32 41.00 -3.17
C ALA A 15 -19.93 41.45 -3.64
N ASN A 16 -19.50 42.67 -3.28
CA ASN A 16 -18.17 43.15 -3.64
C ASN A 16 -17.02 42.60 -2.75
N SER A 17 -17.34 41.86 -1.69
CA SER A 17 -16.37 41.18 -0.84
C SER A 17 -16.26 39.66 -1.15
N LEU A 18 -17.07 39.14 -2.06
CA LEU A 18 -16.94 37.79 -2.55
C LEU A 18 -15.76 37.75 -3.51
N GLN A 19 -14.64 37.24 -3.02
CA GLN A 19 -13.48 36.96 -3.84
C GLN A 19 -13.79 35.65 -4.58
N GLU A 20 -13.78 35.69 -5.91
CA GLU A 20 -13.86 34.48 -6.72
C GLU A 20 -12.54 33.72 -6.52
N GLU A 21 -12.57 32.66 -5.74
CA GLU A 21 -11.47 31.73 -5.64
C GLU A 21 -11.65 30.62 -6.66
N CYS A 22 -10.71 30.51 -7.61
CA CYS A 22 -10.64 29.38 -8.50
C CYS A 22 -10.11 28.16 -7.75
N ILE A 23 -10.98 27.23 -7.39
CA ILE A 23 -10.59 25.95 -6.85
C ILE A 23 -10.30 25.00 -8.02
N ARG A 24 -9.06 24.55 -8.14
CA ARG A 24 -8.72 23.44 -9.05
C ARG A 24 -9.04 22.13 -8.34
N VAL A 25 -10.04 21.43 -8.86
CA VAL A 25 -10.39 20.08 -8.40
C VAL A 25 -9.95 19.11 -9.48
N PRO A 26 -9.12 18.08 -9.16
CA PRO A 26 -8.79 17.06 -10.12
C PRO A 26 -10.07 16.31 -10.52
N LYS A 27 -10.25 16.08 -11.81
CA LYS A 27 -11.33 15.25 -12.34
C LYS A 27 -10.81 13.83 -12.47
N VAL A 28 -11.44 12.90 -11.77
CA VAL A 28 -11.20 11.46 -11.94
C VAL A 28 -12.02 10.97 -13.12
N TYR A 29 -11.38 10.36 -14.11
CA TYR A 29 -12.02 9.80 -15.30
C TYR A 29 -12.38 8.34 -15.11
N ASP A 30 -11.45 7.57 -14.55
CA ASP A 30 -11.62 6.15 -14.27
C ASP A 30 -10.79 5.77 -13.05
N TRP A 31 -11.18 4.68 -12.36
CA TRP A 31 -10.47 4.18 -11.20
C TRP A 31 -10.72 2.67 -11.04
N VAL A 32 -9.75 1.99 -10.48
CA VAL A 32 -9.82 0.56 -10.17
C VAL A 32 -9.25 0.32 -8.79
N THR A 33 -9.81 -0.66 -8.09
CA THR A 33 -9.25 -1.18 -6.85
C THR A 33 -9.05 -2.68 -6.99
N ASP A 34 -7.95 -3.18 -6.46
CA ASP A 34 -7.63 -4.61 -6.52
C ASP A 34 -6.88 -5.09 -5.29
N GLN A 35 -6.78 -6.41 -5.16
CA GLN A 35 -6.00 -7.10 -4.13
C GLN A 35 -5.00 -8.04 -4.80
N LEU A 36 -3.76 -7.63 -4.81
CA LEU A 36 -2.67 -8.36 -5.45
C LEU A 36 -1.89 -9.13 -4.39
N SER A 37 -1.72 -10.42 -4.58
CA SER A 37 -1.02 -11.26 -3.61
C SER A 37 0.21 -11.93 -4.21
N VAL A 38 1.30 -11.91 -3.45
CA VAL A 38 2.54 -12.59 -3.80
C VAL A 38 3.00 -13.50 -2.66
N LYS A 39 3.48 -14.69 -3.02
CA LYS A 39 4.10 -15.61 -2.06
C LYS A 39 5.61 -15.43 -2.09
N LYS A 40 6.20 -15.24 -0.93
CA LYS A 40 7.65 -15.09 -0.77
C LYS A 40 8.20 -16.15 0.16
N LYS A 41 9.22 -16.86 -0.30
CA LYS A 41 9.98 -17.81 0.52
C LYS A 41 11.03 -17.06 1.30
N ILE A 42 11.05 -17.26 2.60
CA ILE A 42 12.05 -16.73 3.53
C ILE A 42 12.96 -17.88 3.95
N GLU A 43 14.26 -17.67 3.86
CA GLU A 43 15.28 -18.62 4.26
C GLU A 43 16.14 -17.99 5.36
N PHE A 44 16.36 -18.74 6.44
CA PHE A 44 17.26 -18.33 7.51
C PHE A 44 18.71 -18.69 7.16
N THR A 45 19.62 -17.78 7.42
CA THR A 45 21.05 -18.06 7.35
C THR A 45 21.46 -19.10 8.41
N HIS A 46 22.63 -19.69 8.27
CA HIS A 46 23.15 -20.63 9.27
C HIS A 46 23.26 -20.00 10.66
N GLU A 47 23.73 -18.76 10.75
CA GLU A 47 23.83 -18.03 12.02
C GLU A 47 22.48 -17.74 12.64
N GLN A 48 21.49 -17.35 11.82
CA GLN A 48 20.12 -17.12 12.29
C GLN A 48 19.49 -18.41 12.82
N LYS A 49 19.68 -19.53 12.12
CA LYS A 49 19.20 -20.85 12.59
C LYS A 49 19.80 -21.20 13.93
N LYS A 50 21.11 -21.02 14.08
CA LYS A 50 21.81 -21.29 15.36
C LYS A 50 21.23 -20.46 16.51
N LYS A 51 21.00 -19.17 16.30
CA LYS A 51 20.36 -18.31 17.32
C LYS A 51 18.93 -18.75 17.65
N ILE A 52 18.17 -19.20 16.66
CA ILE A 52 16.81 -19.73 16.87
C ILE A 52 16.88 -21.01 17.70
N GLU A 53 17.80 -21.94 17.39
CA GLU A 53 17.98 -23.21 18.12
C GLU A 53 18.42 -22.94 19.55
N GLU A 54 19.40 -22.06 19.79
CA GLU A 54 19.82 -21.64 21.12
C GLU A 54 18.66 -21.06 21.95
N ALA A 55 17.80 -20.24 21.31
CA ALA A 55 16.62 -19.71 21.98
C ALA A 55 15.54 -20.78 22.22
N MET A 56 15.45 -21.80 21.36
CA MET A 56 14.53 -22.93 21.52
C MET A 56 14.99 -23.90 22.62
N ASP A 57 16.27 -23.99 22.90
CA ASP A 57 16.82 -24.83 23.98
C ASP A 57 16.54 -24.23 25.37
N ASP A 58 16.27 -22.93 25.46
CA ASP A 58 15.89 -22.28 26.71
C ASP A 58 14.35 -22.37 26.94
N PRO A 59 13.90 -23.16 27.94
CA PRO A 59 12.49 -23.31 28.25
C PRO A 59 11.81 -22.00 28.65
N SER A 60 12.55 -21.02 29.15
CA SER A 60 12.01 -19.71 29.57
C SER A 60 11.64 -18.84 28.38
N ARG A 61 12.22 -19.08 27.22
CA ARG A 61 11.99 -18.32 25.98
C ARG A 61 10.94 -18.93 25.07
N ARG A 62 10.60 -20.20 25.27
CA ARG A 62 9.58 -20.89 24.44
C ARG A 62 8.15 -20.49 24.79
N PRO A 63 7.23 -20.49 23.82
CA PRO A 63 7.40 -20.77 22.40
C PRO A 63 7.98 -19.57 21.64
N LEU A 64 8.75 -19.84 20.58
CA LEU A 64 9.13 -18.81 19.63
C LEU A 64 8.01 -18.63 18.60
N ARG A 65 7.86 -17.41 18.10
CA ARG A 65 6.85 -17.05 17.09
C ARG A 65 7.49 -16.30 15.95
N ILE A 66 7.01 -16.54 14.73
CA ILE A 66 7.36 -15.72 13.58
C ILE A 66 6.32 -14.60 13.46
N VAL A 67 6.80 -13.38 13.40
CA VAL A 67 6.00 -12.15 13.29
C VAL A 67 6.40 -11.43 12.01
N CYS A 68 5.44 -10.88 11.30
CA CYS A 68 5.66 -10.11 10.10
C CYS A 68 5.23 -8.66 10.37
N GLU A 69 6.14 -7.72 10.14
CA GLU A 69 5.89 -6.28 10.26
C GLU A 69 5.83 -5.68 8.86
N THR A 70 4.71 -5.05 8.53
CA THR A 70 4.51 -4.31 7.29
C THR A 70 4.73 -2.82 7.55
N PRO A 71 5.16 -2.04 6.55
CA PRO A 71 5.25 -0.61 6.69
C PRO A 71 3.86 0.00 6.97
N TYR A 72 3.87 1.13 7.65
CA TYR A 72 2.65 1.90 7.86
C TYR A 72 2.26 2.61 6.57
N VAL A 73 1.10 2.27 6.04
CA VAL A 73 0.52 2.97 4.90
C VAL A 73 -0.44 4.05 5.43
N PRO A 74 -0.16 5.34 5.19
CA PRO A 74 -1.05 6.40 5.63
C PRO A 74 -2.40 6.29 4.92
N PRO A 75 -3.51 6.69 5.58
CA PRO A 75 -4.82 6.70 4.93
C PRO A 75 -4.82 7.55 3.66
N LEU A 76 -5.48 7.08 2.62
CA LEU A 76 -5.82 7.88 1.45
C LEU A 76 -6.50 9.17 1.94
N PHE A 77 -6.23 10.30 1.34
CA PHE A 77 -6.75 11.62 1.77
C PHE A 77 -6.20 12.17 3.10
N SER A 78 -5.11 11.63 3.63
CA SER A 78 -4.43 12.26 4.76
C SER A 78 -3.86 13.61 4.33
N LEU A 79 -4.21 14.69 5.07
CA LEU A 79 -3.66 16.03 4.85
C LEU A 79 -2.14 16.10 5.12
N ASN A 80 -1.62 15.12 5.85
CA ASN A 80 -0.21 14.99 6.20
C ASN A 80 0.41 13.79 5.45
N LYS A 81 0.02 13.57 4.19
CA LYS A 81 0.71 12.57 3.35
C LYS A 81 2.19 12.95 3.34
N PRO A 82 3.10 12.07 3.79
CA PRO A 82 4.52 12.34 3.61
C PRO A 82 4.77 12.50 2.11
N ASP A 83 5.62 13.47 1.74
CA ASP A 83 6.05 13.59 0.36
C ASP A 83 6.51 12.23 -0.15
N HIS A 84 6.16 11.91 -1.38
CA HIS A 84 6.44 10.62 -2.04
C HIS A 84 7.89 10.17 -1.89
N ASP A 85 8.81 11.10 -1.68
CA ASP A 85 10.24 10.88 -1.48
C ASP A 85 10.62 10.32 -0.09
N GLN A 86 9.65 10.18 0.85
CA GLN A 86 9.92 9.71 2.21
C GLN A 86 9.42 8.28 2.51
N CYS A 87 8.71 7.64 1.60
CA CYS A 87 8.28 6.25 1.76
C CYS A 87 9.27 5.31 1.06
N GLU A 88 10.41 5.05 1.71
CA GLU A 88 11.40 4.08 1.20
C GLU A 88 10.88 2.64 1.26
N ASP A 89 9.92 2.35 2.13
CA ASP A 89 9.48 0.98 2.45
C ASP A 89 8.45 0.40 1.47
N PHE A 90 7.76 1.23 0.70
CA PHE A 90 6.83 0.78 -0.33
C PHE A 90 6.59 1.84 -1.40
N TYR A 91 6.35 1.39 -2.62
CA TYR A 91 6.02 2.26 -3.75
C TYR A 91 5.22 1.53 -4.82
N CYS A 92 4.59 2.33 -5.68
CA CYS A 92 3.93 1.89 -6.89
C CYS A 92 4.45 2.74 -8.05
N GLU A 93 4.84 2.09 -9.13
CA GLU A 93 5.34 2.77 -10.32
C GLU A 93 4.80 2.16 -11.61
N GLN A 94 4.64 2.98 -12.64
CA GLN A 94 4.31 2.52 -13.97
C GLN A 94 5.56 1.92 -14.63
N VAL A 95 5.40 0.72 -15.18
CA VAL A 95 6.46 0.02 -15.92
C VAL A 95 6.18 0.12 -17.42
N GLY A 96 7.11 0.74 -18.14
CA GLY A 96 6.98 0.91 -19.59
C GLY A 96 5.96 1.99 -20.01
N GLU A 97 5.59 1.95 -21.28
CA GLU A 97 4.67 2.91 -21.88
C GLU A 97 3.23 2.40 -21.81
N LYS A 98 2.29 3.34 -21.73
CA LYS A 98 0.85 3.06 -21.86
C LYS A 98 0.57 2.55 -23.27
N ARG A 99 -0.29 1.56 -23.39
CA ARG A 99 -0.68 0.95 -24.68
C ARG A 99 -2.15 1.21 -24.93
N ASP A 100 -2.48 1.75 -26.12
CA ASP A 100 -3.87 1.91 -26.53
C ASP A 100 -4.48 0.54 -26.84
N VAL A 101 -5.64 0.30 -26.27
CA VAL A 101 -6.41 -0.94 -26.46
C VAL A 101 -7.88 -0.58 -26.68
N THR A 102 -8.61 -1.47 -27.34
CA THR A 102 -10.06 -1.34 -27.51
C THR A 102 -10.72 -2.49 -26.77
N VAL A 103 -11.63 -2.17 -25.86
CA VAL A 103 -12.31 -3.17 -25.02
C VAL A 103 -13.81 -3.15 -25.25
N PRO A 104 -14.48 -4.31 -25.25
CA PRO A 104 -15.94 -4.36 -25.34
C PRO A 104 -16.57 -4.03 -23.98
N VAL A 105 -17.40 -2.98 -23.95
CA VAL A 105 -18.17 -2.58 -22.77
C VAL A 105 -19.64 -2.52 -23.17
N ASN A 106 -20.47 -3.36 -22.54
CA ASN A 106 -21.92 -3.43 -22.82
C ASN A 106 -22.31 -3.62 -24.30
N GLY A 107 -21.43 -4.29 -25.08
CA GLY A 107 -21.66 -4.56 -26.52
C GLY A 107 -21.14 -3.45 -27.47
N GLU A 108 -20.60 -2.38 -26.93
CA GLU A 108 -19.89 -1.35 -27.70
C GLU A 108 -18.38 -1.47 -27.47
N PHE A 109 -17.60 -1.02 -28.45
CA PHE A 109 -16.14 -0.95 -28.32
C PHE A 109 -15.73 0.42 -27.81
N VAL A 110 -14.96 0.43 -26.73
CA VAL A 110 -14.48 1.65 -26.07
C VAL A 110 -12.96 1.67 -26.12
N ASP A 111 -12.40 2.83 -26.48
CA ASP A 111 -10.96 3.04 -26.44
C ASP A 111 -10.51 3.18 -24.97
N ALA A 112 -9.46 2.44 -24.61
CA ALA A 112 -8.89 2.39 -23.28
C ALA A 112 -7.37 2.36 -23.34
N GLN A 113 -6.72 2.49 -22.22
CA GLN A 113 -5.27 2.35 -22.08
C GLN A 113 -4.94 1.18 -21.15
N LEU A 114 -4.05 0.31 -21.62
CA LEU A 114 -3.46 -0.75 -20.82
C LEU A 114 -2.18 -0.20 -20.18
N VAL A 115 -2.11 -0.28 -18.87
CA VAL A 115 -0.96 0.18 -18.07
C VAL A 115 -0.46 -0.95 -17.18
N ASP A 116 0.86 -1.11 -17.14
CA ASP A 116 1.51 -2.08 -16.28
C ASP A 116 2.04 -1.36 -15.03
N LEU A 117 1.65 -1.80 -13.85
CA LEU A 117 2.04 -1.22 -12.57
C LEU A 117 2.83 -2.23 -11.75
N LEU A 118 3.96 -1.79 -11.20
CA LEU A 118 4.79 -2.54 -10.27
C LEU A 118 4.54 -2.02 -8.86
N PHE A 119 4.13 -2.91 -7.98
CA PHE A 119 3.96 -2.66 -6.55
C PHE A 119 5.10 -3.32 -5.81
N THR A 120 5.79 -2.56 -4.96
CA THR A 120 6.93 -3.05 -4.19
C THR A 120 6.79 -2.65 -2.73
N THR A 121 7.20 -3.54 -1.83
CA THR A 121 7.30 -3.25 -0.39
C THR A 121 8.47 -3.97 0.24
N GLU A 122 9.06 -3.34 1.26
CA GLU A 122 9.95 -4.01 2.19
C GLU A 122 9.16 -4.45 3.44
N ILE A 123 9.40 -5.67 3.88
CA ILE A 123 8.73 -6.29 5.02
C ILE A 123 9.80 -6.81 5.96
N LYS A 124 9.64 -6.55 7.25
CA LYS A 124 10.50 -7.11 8.28
C LYS A 124 9.85 -8.33 8.93
N VAL A 125 10.56 -9.45 8.87
CA VAL A 125 10.14 -10.72 9.49
C VAL A 125 11.00 -10.97 10.71
N LYS A 126 10.38 -11.20 11.86
CA LYS A 126 11.06 -11.43 13.13
C LYS A 126 10.71 -12.78 13.71
N VAL A 127 11.68 -13.43 14.31
CA VAL A 127 11.42 -14.50 15.27
C VAL A 127 11.50 -13.89 16.66
N VAL A 128 10.43 -13.99 17.42
CA VAL A 128 10.32 -13.44 18.78
C VAL A 128 10.07 -14.57 19.79
N ASP A 129 10.57 -14.40 20.99
CA ASP A 129 10.32 -15.35 22.09
C ASP A 129 8.96 -15.09 22.76
N ARG A 130 8.63 -15.89 23.78
CA ARG A 130 7.38 -15.75 24.54
C ARG A 130 7.18 -14.39 25.21
N HIS A 131 8.27 -13.65 25.45
CA HIS A 131 8.27 -12.32 26.05
C HIS A 131 8.19 -11.21 25.02
N GLY A 132 8.22 -11.56 23.71
CA GLY A 132 8.26 -10.61 22.60
C GLY A 132 9.66 -10.07 22.31
N CYS A 133 10.71 -10.64 22.92
CA CYS A 133 12.09 -10.26 22.63
C CYS A 133 12.51 -10.84 21.28
N GLU A 134 13.12 -10.01 20.45
CA GLU A 134 13.63 -10.42 19.14
C GLU A 134 14.80 -11.39 19.28
N VAL A 135 14.75 -12.47 18.53
CA VAL A 135 15.81 -13.50 18.43
C VAL A 135 16.61 -13.29 17.16
N VAL A 136 15.91 -13.16 16.04
CA VAL A 136 16.48 -12.83 14.72
C VAL A 136 15.47 -12.05 13.91
N ASP A 137 15.97 -11.30 12.95
CA ASP A 137 15.16 -10.60 11.94
C ASP A 137 15.68 -10.85 10.52
N VAL A 138 14.80 -10.68 9.55
CA VAL A 138 15.07 -10.79 8.12
C VAL A 138 14.26 -9.73 7.38
N ASN A 139 14.93 -8.90 6.59
CA ASN A 139 14.25 -8.01 5.65
C ASN A 139 13.93 -8.76 4.36
N CYS A 140 12.75 -8.54 3.84
CA CYS A 140 12.24 -9.20 2.65
C CYS A 140 11.58 -8.19 1.73
N ASN A 141 12.10 -8.08 0.51
CA ASN A 141 11.47 -7.28 -0.55
C ASN A 141 10.47 -8.14 -1.30
N ALA A 142 9.25 -7.63 -1.44
CA ALA A 142 8.20 -8.25 -2.22
C ALA A 142 7.72 -7.30 -3.31
N SER A 143 7.57 -7.84 -4.53
CA SER A 143 7.07 -7.08 -5.66
C SER A 143 6.06 -7.93 -6.43
N VAL A 144 5.05 -7.26 -6.96
CA VAL A 144 4.05 -7.84 -7.87
C VAL A 144 3.77 -6.85 -8.98
N MET A 145 3.66 -7.35 -10.20
CA MET A 145 3.30 -6.55 -11.36
C MET A 145 1.92 -6.97 -11.83
N GLU A 146 1.07 -5.99 -12.14
CA GLU A 146 -0.28 -6.21 -12.65
C GLU A 146 -0.59 -5.22 -13.76
N SER A 147 -1.45 -5.64 -14.69
CA SER A 147 -1.87 -4.84 -15.83
C SER A 147 -3.30 -4.39 -15.66
N PHE A 148 -3.54 -3.08 -15.78
CA PHE A 148 -4.85 -2.47 -15.64
C PHE A 148 -5.31 -1.86 -16.97
N VAL A 149 -6.60 -2.03 -17.27
CA VAL A 149 -7.24 -1.36 -18.40
C VAL A 149 -8.08 -0.20 -17.87
N LEU A 150 -7.75 1.01 -18.28
CA LEU A 150 -8.37 2.24 -17.80
C LEU A 150 -8.89 3.08 -18.96
N CYS A 151 -10.12 3.60 -18.82
CA CYS A 151 -10.78 4.44 -19.81
C CYS A 151 -10.60 5.92 -19.48
N TYR A 152 -9.56 6.55 -20.00
CA TYR A 152 -9.31 7.98 -19.81
C TYR A 152 -8.68 8.62 -21.04
N PRO A 153 -8.87 9.95 -21.23
CA PRO A 153 -8.33 10.68 -22.38
C PRO A 153 -6.79 10.72 -22.36
N HIS A 154 -6.20 10.82 -23.55
CA HIS A 154 -4.76 11.08 -23.66
C HIS A 154 -4.35 12.34 -22.88
N GLY A 155 -3.17 12.30 -22.28
CA GLY A 155 -2.64 13.40 -21.46
C GLY A 155 -3.18 13.44 -20.03
N THR A 156 -4.02 12.48 -19.63
CA THR A 156 -4.43 12.32 -18.24
C THR A 156 -3.29 11.69 -17.44
N GLU A 157 -3.02 12.22 -16.26
CA GLU A 157 -2.05 11.68 -15.31
C GLU A 157 -2.61 10.41 -14.66
N LEU A 158 -1.76 9.40 -14.53
CA LEU A 158 -2.06 8.18 -13.79
C LEU A 158 -1.56 8.34 -12.37
N MET A 159 -2.45 8.14 -11.41
CA MET A 159 -2.10 8.06 -9.99
C MET A 159 -2.22 6.61 -9.54
N CYS A 160 -1.16 6.11 -8.90
CA CYS A 160 -1.14 4.78 -8.31
C CYS A 160 -0.93 4.91 -6.81
N GLU A 161 -1.78 4.28 -6.02
CA GLU A 161 -1.69 4.34 -4.57
C GLU A 161 -1.87 2.95 -3.94
N ILE A 162 -1.04 2.65 -2.94
CA ILE A 162 -1.23 1.47 -2.08
C ILE A 162 -2.01 1.93 -0.86
N SER A 163 -3.18 1.35 -0.65
CA SER A 163 -4.06 1.69 0.48
C SER A 163 -3.78 0.87 1.74
N LYS A 164 -3.25 -0.36 1.55
CA LYS A 164 -2.91 -1.26 2.64
C LYS A 164 -1.95 -2.36 2.18
N ILE A 165 -1.04 -2.74 3.08
CA ILE A 165 -0.18 -3.92 2.91
C ILE A 165 -0.49 -4.89 4.05
N VAL A 166 -0.73 -6.15 3.70
CA VAL A 166 -1.02 -7.21 4.66
C VAL A 166 -0.01 -8.34 4.45
N CYS A 167 0.65 -8.75 5.51
CA CYS A 167 1.49 -9.94 5.50
C CYS A 167 0.84 -11.05 6.32
N ARG A 168 0.71 -12.23 5.74
CA ARG A 168 0.17 -13.41 6.38
C ARG A 168 1.23 -14.49 6.48
N ILE A 169 1.35 -15.05 7.67
CA ILE A 169 2.18 -16.22 7.93
C ILE A 169 1.24 -17.42 7.97
N PRO A 170 1.45 -18.45 7.13
CA PRO A 170 0.63 -19.64 7.17
C PRO A 170 0.66 -20.25 8.57
N SER A 171 -0.53 -20.46 9.16
CA SER A 171 -0.75 -21.19 10.40
C SER A 171 -0.13 -20.59 11.67
N GLY A 172 0.10 -19.25 11.73
CA GLY A 172 0.68 -18.64 12.93
C GLY A 172 1.90 -19.43 13.40
N THR A 173 2.96 -19.44 12.61
CA THR A 173 4.10 -20.37 12.80
C THR A 173 4.71 -20.24 14.19
N VAL A 174 4.44 -21.23 15.01
CA VAL A 174 5.00 -21.38 16.37
C VAL A 174 6.10 -22.42 16.32
N LEU A 175 7.28 -22.06 16.76
CA LEU A 175 8.44 -22.91 16.78
C LEU A 175 8.56 -23.53 18.18
N LEU A 176 8.23 -24.82 18.28
CA LEU A 176 8.25 -25.55 19.56
C LEU A 176 9.40 -26.55 19.68
N ASN A 177 9.90 -27.04 18.54
CA ASN A 177 10.85 -28.14 18.49
C ASN A 177 12.06 -27.82 17.62
N CYS A 178 13.22 -28.34 17.99
CA CYS A 178 14.41 -28.41 17.16
C CYS A 178 14.32 -29.61 16.18
N PRO A 179 14.89 -29.51 14.97
CA PRO A 179 15.63 -28.35 14.43
C PRO A 179 14.70 -27.21 13.96
N ALA A 180 15.27 -26.01 13.97
CA ALA A 180 14.57 -24.83 13.41
C ALA A 180 14.26 -25.05 11.93
N PRO A 181 13.10 -24.58 11.43
CA PRO A 181 12.78 -24.68 10.02
C PRO A 181 13.82 -23.93 9.19
N SER A 182 14.22 -24.51 8.07
CA SER A 182 15.19 -23.85 7.17
C SER A 182 14.56 -22.71 6.36
N CYS A 183 13.26 -22.79 6.11
CA CYS A 183 12.51 -21.79 5.37
C CYS A 183 11.02 -21.87 5.71
N PHE A 184 10.30 -20.80 5.37
CA PHE A 184 8.84 -20.73 5.39
C PHE A 184 8.36 -19.80 4.30
N THR A 185 7.06 -19.83 3.99
CA THR A 185 6.46 -19.01 2.96
C THR A 185 5.57 -17.95 3.60
N LEU A 186 5.73 -16.70 3.17
CA LEU A 186 4.82 -15.60 3.48
C LEU A 186 3.86 -15.39 2.32
N GLU A 187 2.68 -14.91 2.62
CA GLU A 187 1.75 -14.33 1.66
C GLU A 187 1.60 -12.84 1.96
N ILE A 188 1.93 -12.02 0.96
CA ILE A 188 1.89 -10.57 1.05
C ILE A 188 0.81 -10.09 0.11
N THR A 189 -0.12 -9.29 0.60
CA THR A 189 -1.23 -8.74 -0.18
C THR A 189 -1.14 -7.22 -0.18
N PHE A 190 -1.17 -6.65 -1.38
CA PHE A 190 -1.32 -5.22 -1.62
C PHE A 190 -2.80 -4.94 -1.90
N CYS A 191 -3.38 -3.97 -1.22
CA CYS A 191 -4.68 -3.40 -1.56
C CYS A 191 -4.42 -2.06 -2.25
N VAL A 192 -4.86 -1.93 -3.47
CA VAL A 192 -4.59 -0.79 -4.36
C VAL A 192 -5.89 -0.17 -4.83
#